data_26c15fa06860ffe3f08dd7fd8359e1b2
#
_entry.id   26c15fa06860ffe3f08dd7fd8359e1b2
#
_cell.length_a   1.000
_cell.length_b   1.000
_cell.length_c   1.000
_cell.angle_alpha   90.00
_cell.angle_beta   90.00
_cell.angle_gamma   90.00
#
_symmetry.space_group_name_H-M   'P 1'
#
loop_
_entity.id
_entity.type
_entity.pdbx_description
1 polymer ?
#
loop_
_entity_poly.entity_id
_entity_poly.type
_entity_poly.pdbx_seq_one_letter_code
_entity_poly.pdbx_strand_id
1 'polypeptide(L)'
;MIVLPSDHLIKFNEIFLDTLRSGLEVVEDDGNIVTIGITPNYPETGYGYINFKKGVSPHEITNAYEVLRFVEKPDLERAKQYLTSGEYLWNSGMFIWKVSTILKCFEDLLPEIYTGLKEIENTIST
;
A
#
# COMPACT_ATOMS: atom_id res chain seq x y z
N MET A 1 -2.44 8.59 8.36
CA MET A 1 -1.30 9.12 7.56
C MET A 1 -1.38 8.57 6.14
N ILE A 2 -1.18 9.43 5.17
CA ILE A 2 -1.09 9.04 3.76
C ILE A 2 0.32 9.38 3.28
N VAL A 3 1.00 8.42 2.68
CA VAL A 3 2.36 8.59 2.13
C VAL A 3 2.29 8.47 0.62
N LEU A 4 2.73 9.50 -0.08
CA LEU A 4 2.69 9.59 -1.53
C LEU A 4 4.08 9.87 -2.10
N PRO A 5 4.47 9.24 -3.23
CA PRO A 5 5.65 9.64 -3.97
C PRO A 5 5.47 11.06 -4.56
N SER A 6 6.56 11.80 -4.69
CA SER A 6 6.52 13.18 -5.21
C SER A 6 6.62 13.31 -6.72
N ASP A 7 6.95 12.22 -7.42
CA ASP A 7 7.25 12.19 -8.84
C ASP A 7 6.16 11.57 -9.71
N HIS A 8 4.98 11.30 -9.13
CA HIS A 8 3.84 10.75 -9.87
C HIS A 8 2.94 11.85 -10.44
N LEU A 9 2.55 11.68 -11.70
CA LEU A 9 1.52 12.49 -12.34
C LEU A 9 0.16 11.80 -12.22
N ILE A 10 -0.79 12.47 -11.56
CA ILE A 10 -2.16 11.97 -11.39
C ILE A 10 -3.06 12.70 -12.38
N LYS A 11 -3.60 11.98 -13.37
CA LYS A 11 -4.44 12.57 -14.43
C LYS A 11 -5.93 12.63 -14.06
N PHE A 12 -6.41 11.69 -13.25
CA PHE A 12 -7.82 11.58 -12.87
C PHE A 12 -7.97 11.86 -11.37
N ASN A 13 -7.98 13.14 -11.01
CA ASN A 13 -7.98 13.59 -9.62
C ASN A 13 -9.16 13.07 -8.80
N GLU A 14 -10.38 13.04 -9.36
CA GLU A 14 -11.58 12.59 -8.65
C GLU A 14 -11.51 11.10 -8.32
N ILE A 15 -11.10 10.27 -9.28
CA ILE A 15 -10.92 8.83 -9.07
C ILE A 15 -9.85 8.57 -8.01
N PHE A 16 -8.76 9.33 -8.07
CA PHE A 16 -7.68 9.23 -7.09
C PHE A 16 -8.14 9.60 -5.68
N LEU A 17 -8.88 10.70 -5.55
CA LEU A 17 -9.43 11.12 -4.25
C LEU A 17 -10.42 10.11 -3.69
N ASP A 18 -11.28 9.53 -4.52
CA ASP A 18 -12.20 8.48 -4.10
C ASP A 18 -11.47 7.22 -3.65
N THR A 19 -10.39 6.86 -4.33
CA THR A 19 -9.51 5.76 -3.93
C THR A 19 -8.88 6.02 -2.56
N LEU A 20 -8.38 7.24 -2.33
CA LEU A 20 -7.83 7.63 -1.02
C LEU A 20 -8.90 7.57 0.08
N ARG A 21 -10.11 8.05 -0.19
CA ARG A 21 -11.22 7.97 0.77
C ARG A 21 -11.57 6.53 1.12
N SER A 22 -11.68 5.66 0.13
CA SER A 22 -11.90 4.22 0.36
C SER A 22 -10.77 3.61 1.20
N GLY A 23 -9.52 3.98 0.93
CA GLY A 23 -8.38 3.55 1.73
C GLY A 23 -8.45 4.03 3.17
N LEU A 24 -8.88 5.26 3.39
CA LEU A 24 -9.09 5.80 4.74
C LEU A 24 -10.17 5.03 5.51
N GLU A 25 -11.26 4.65 4.87
CA GLU A 25 -12.30 3.82 5.48
C GLU A 25 -11.75 2.45 5.92
N VAL A 26 -10.91 1.83 5.10
CA VAL A 26 -10.28 0.54 5.43
C VAL A 26 -9.35 0.65 6.64
N VAL A 27 -8.58 1.73 6.78
CA VAL A 27 -7.69 1.92 7.92
C VAL A 27 -8.39 2.40 9.19
N GLU A 28 -9.67 2.76 9.13
CA GLU A 28 -10.49 3.00 10.32
C GLU A 28 -10.50 1.77 11.24
N ASP A 29 -10.49 0.57 10.66
CA ASP A 29 -10.30 -0.66 11.40
C ASP A 29 -8.85 -0.79 11.86
N ASP A 30 -8.65 -1.12 13.13
CA ASP A 30 -7.32 -1.19 13.71
C ASP A 30 -6.47 -2.31 13.09
N GLY A 31 -5.20 -1.99 12.86
CA GLY A 31 -4.20 -2.93 12.38
C GLY A 31 -4.06 -3.02 10.87
N ASN A 32 -4.89 -2.34 10.09
CA ASN A 32 -4.80 -2.36 8.64
C ASN A 32 -3.79 -1.34 8.10
N ILE A 33 -3.00 -1.79 7.14
CA ILE A 33 -2.14 -0.94 6.30
C ILE A 33 -2.65 -1.10 4.87
N VAL A 34 -2.90 0.01 4.20
CA VAL A 34 -3.43 0.03 2.84
C VAL A 34 -2.35 0.47 1.88
N THR A 35 -2.21 -0.23 0.79
CA THR A 35 -1.41 0.20 -0.38
C THR A 35 -2.33 0.37 -1.58
N ILE A 36 -2.01 1.32 -2.45
CA ILE A 36 -2.77 1.57 -3.67
C ILE A 36 -2.12 0.80 -4.81
N GLY A 37 -2.93 -0.05 -5.45
CA GLY A 37 -2.53 -0.79 -6.63
C GLY A 37 -3.02 -0.13 -7.91
N ILE A 38 -2.25 -0.30 -8.98
CA ILE A 38 -2.57 0.20 -10.32
C ILE A 38 -2.76 -1.02 -11.24
N THR A 39 -3.85 -1.03 -12.01
CA THR A 39 -4.12 -2.11 -12.95
C THR A 39 -3.07 -2.12 -14.07
N PRO A 40 -2.30 -3.23 -14.22
CA PRO A 40 -1.32 -3.33 -15.28
C PRO A 40 -1.97 -3.40 -16.66
N ASN A 41 -1.35 -2.77 -17.65
CA ASN A 41 -1.76 -2.84 -19.03
C ASN A 41 -0.66 -3.37 -19.98
N TYR A 42 0.51 -3.67 -19.43
CA TYR A 42 1.62 -4.31 -20.13
C TYR A 42 2.53 -5.04 -19.10
N PRO A 43 3.40 -5.96 -19.57
CA PRO A 43 4.23 -6.74 -18.63
C PRO A 43 5.51 -5.98 -18.23
N GLU A 44 5.36 -4.95 -17.42
CA GLU A 44 6.48 -4.14 -16.91
C GLU A 44 7.36 -4.96 -15.97
N THR A 45 8.68 -4.89 -16.15
CA THR A 45 9.67 -5.57 -15.31
C THR A 45 10.38 -4.64 -14.31
N GLY A 46 10.18 -3.33 -14.44
CA GLY A 46 10.78 -2.31 -13.59
C GLY A 46 9.95 -1.91 -12.36
N TYR A 47 8.76 -2.50 -12.20
CA TYR A 47 7.85 -2.19 -11.11
C TYR A 47 7.71 -3.36 -10.13
N GLY A 48 7.33 -3.04 -8.90
CA GLY A 48 6.82 -4.01 -7.96
C GLY A 48 5.38 -4.39 -8.29
N TYR A 49 5.01 -5.63 -7.97
CA TYR A 49 3.67 -6.17 -8.16
C TYR A 49 3.07 -6.56 -6.83
N ILE A 50 1.75 -6.43 -6.73
CA ILE A 50 0.98 -6.84 -5.58
C ILE A 50 0.06 -7.97 -6.02
N ASN A 51 0.23 -9.15 -5.46
CA ASN A 51 -0.72 -10.25 -5.62
C ASN A 51 -1.86 -10.06 -4.62
N PHE A 52 -3.08 -10.01 -5.11
CA PHE A 52 -4.26 -9.80 -4.29
C PHE A 52 -5.25 -10.97 -4.41
N LYS A 53 -6.04 -11.15 -3.39
CA LYS A 53 -7.08 -12.17 -3.38
C LYS A 53 -8.32 -11.67 -4.10
N LYS A 54 -8.67 -12.33 -5.21
CA LYS A 54 -9.92 -12.07 -5.91
C LYS A 54 -11.12 -12.54 -5.10
N GLY A 55 -12.23 -11.86 -5.27
CA GLY A 55 -13.50 -12.23 -4.65
C GLY A 55 -14.06 -11.15 -3.77
N VAL A 56 -14.60 -11.52 -2.62
CA VAL A 56 -15.27 -10.58 -1.73
C VAL A 56 -14.26 -9.65 -1.06
N SER A 57 -14.53 -8.35 -1.15
CA SER A 57 -13.80 -7.37 -0.36
C SER A 57 -14.04 -7.61 1.13
N PRO A 58 -12.99 -7.62 1.96
CA PRO A 58 -13.14 -7.88 3.39
C PRO A 58 -13.93 -6.79 4.14
N HIS A 59 -14.17 -5.64 3.53
CA HIS A 59 -14.76 -4.48 4.18
C HIS A 59 -16.04 -3.96 3.52
N GLU A 60 -16.72 -4.74 2.71
CA GLU A 60 -17.87 -4.27 1.91
C GLU A 60 -17.57 -3.01 1.04
N ILE A 61 -16.30 -2.61 1.02
CA ILE A 61 -15.83 -1.48 0.22
C ILE A 61 -15.45 -1.99 -1.16
N THR A 62 -16.05 -1.42 -2.18
CA THR A 62 -15.73 -1.75 -3.57
C THR A 62 -14.25 -1.49 -3.84
N ASN A 63 -13.56 -2.45 -4.46
CA ASN A 63 -12.16 -2.36 -4.87
C ASN A 63 -11.12 -2.37 -3.73
N ALA A 64 -11.49 -2.82 -2.52
CA ALA A 64 -10.53 -3.13 -1.46
C ALA A 64 -10.32 -4.64 -1.39
N TYR A 65 -9.07 -5.11 -1.42
CA TYR A 65 -8.72 -6.53 -1.47
C TYR A 65 -7.62 -6.86 -0.48
N GLU A 66 -7.61 -8.10 -0.03
CA GLU A 66 -6.52 -8.61 0.80
C GLU A 66 -5.27 -8.81 -0.05
N VAL A 67 -4.13 -8.30 0.42
CA VAL A 67 -2.83 -8.54 -0.18
C VAL A 67 -2.31 -9.91 0.24
N LEU A 68 -1.93 -10.73 -0.73
CA LEU A 68 -1.34 -12.04 -0.48
C LEU A 68 0.19 -11.96 -0.40
N ARG A 69 0.80 -11.20 -1.30
CA ARG A 69 2.26 -10.99 -1.31
C ARG A 69 2.67 -9.83 -2.20
N PHE A 70 3.88 -9.36 -1.99
CA PHE A 70 4.58 -8.43 -2.88
C PHE A 70 5.64 -9.16 -3.67
N VAL A 71 5.81 -8.78 -4.94
CA VAL A 71 6.87 -9.29 -5.82
C VAL A 71 7.59 -8.10 -6.43
N GLU A 72 8.87 -7.98 -6.19
CA GLU A 72 9.67 -6.87 -6.70
C GLU A 72 10.29 -7.24 -8.04
N LYS A 73 10.10 -6.39 -9.03
CA LYS A 73 10.75 -6.45 -10.35
C LYS A 73 10.87 -7.86 -10.92
N PRO A 74 9.75 -8.51 -11.30
CA PRO A 74 9.77 -9.85 -11.86
C PRO A 74 10.46 -9.88 -13.23
N ASP A 75 10.90 -11.06 -13.66
CA ASP A 75 11.33 -11.24 -15.05
C ASP A 75 10.15 -11.12 -16.03
N LEU A 76 10.46 -11.01 -17.33
CA LEU A 76 9.43 -10.79 -18.35
C LEU A 76 8.40 -11.92 -18.42
N GLU A 77 8.82 -13.17 -18.27
CA GLU A 77 7.91 -14.31 -18.31
C GLU A 77 6.90 -14.27 -17.16
N ARG A 78 7.37 -13.96 -15.95
CA ARG A 78 6.51 -13.80 -14.79
C ARG A 78 5.58 -12.60 -14.94
N ALA A 79 6.12 -11.46 -15.43
CA ALA A 79 5.32 -10.27 -15.67
C ALA A 79 4.18 -10.52 -16.65
N LYS A 80 4.42 -11.30 -17.71
CA LYS A 80 3.37 -11.74 -18.66
C LYS A 80 2.32 -12.61 -17.97
N GLN A 81 2.74 -13.55 -17.14
CA GLN A 81 1.82 -14.40 -16.37
C GLN A 81 0.96 -13.56 -15.42
N TYR A 82 1.56 -12.58 -14.73
CA TYR A 82 0.85 -11.69 -13.83
C TYR A 82 -0.21 -10.85 -14.55
N LEU A 83 0.16 -10.31 -15.71
CA LEU A 83 -0.78 -9.55 -16.54
C LEU A 83 -1.97 -10.39 -16.98
N THR A 84 -1.75 -11.63 -17.43
CA THR A 84 -2.79 -12.53 -17.92
C THR A 84 -3.70 -13.04 -16.79
N SER A 85 -3.15 -13.28 -15.61
CA SER A 85 -3.91 -13.84 -14.48
C SER A 85 -4.99 -12.90 -13.96
N GLY A 86 -4.79 -11.59 -14.06
CA GLY A 86 -5.68 -10.59 -13.47
C GLY A 86 -5.68 -10.57 -11.94
N GLU A 87 -4.67 -11.17 -11.30
CA GLU A 87 -4.54 -11.29 -9.83
C GLU A 87 -3.41 -10.42 -9.27
N TYR A 88 -2.84 -9.57 -10.11
CA TYR A 88 -1.72 -8.70 -9.76
C TYR A 88 -1.99 -7.27 -10.15
N LEU A 89 -1.56 -6.36 -9.29
CA LEU A 89 -1.55 -4.92 -9.53
C LEU A 89 -0.12 -4.42 -9.44
N TRP A 90 0.19 -3.32 -10.11
CA TRP A 90 1.44 -2.62 -9.86
C TRP A 90 1.41 -1.95 -8.48
N ASN A 91 2.51 -2.04 -7.76
CA ASN A 91 2.68 -1.32 -6.51
C ASN A 91 2.95 0.16 -6.82
N SER A 92 2.02 1.04 -6.46
CA SER A 92 2.17 2.48 -6.68
C SER A 92 3.18 3.15 -5.75
N GLY A 93 3.57 2.48 -4.67
CA GLY A 93 4.35 3.09 -3.61
C GLY A 93 3.57 4.05 -2.72
N MET A 94 2.25 4.08 -2.85
CA MET A 94 1.37 4.91 -2.03
C MET A 94 0.77 4.07 -0.90
N PHE A 95 0.85 4.57 0.33
CA PHE A 95 0.41 3.85 1.53
C PHE A 95 -0.47 4.71 2.41
N ILE A 96 -1.43 4.07 3.06
CA ILE A 96 -2.32 4.68 4.05
C ILE A 96 -2.29 3.83 5.31
N TRP A 97 -2.09 4.45 6.48
CA TRP A 97 -2.15 3.78 7.77
C TRP A 97 -2.52 4.75 8.88
N LYS A 98 -2.97 4.22 10.01
CA LYS A 98 -3.02 4.98 11.25
C LYS A 98 -1.60 5.12 11.81
N VAL A 99 -1.28 6.29 12.34
CA VAL A 99 0.03 6.51 12.99
C VAL A 99 0.24 5.52 14.13
N SER A 100 -0.80 5.26 14.92
CA SER A 100 -0.75 4.27 16.00
C SER A 100 -0.42 2.85 15.51
N THR A 101 -0.95 2.45 14.35
CA THR A 101 -0.68 1.14 13.75
C THR A 101 0.77 1.02 13.34
N ILE A 102 1.32 2.02 12.64
CA ILE A 102 2.71 1.96 12.17
C ILE A 102 3.71 2.04 13.33
N LEU A 103 3.42 2.84 14.35
CA LEU A 103 4.26 2.91 15.56
C LEU A 103 4.29 1.58 16.30
N LYS A 104 3.15 0.89 16.40
CA LYS A 104 3.10 -0.44 16.99
C LYS A 104 3.89 -1.46 16.18
N CYS A 105 3.85 -1.40 14.86
CA CYS A 105 4.67 -2.23 13.99
C CYS A 105 6.16 -1.99 14.23
N PHE A 106 6.59 -0.75 14.38
CA PHE A 106 7.99 -0.44 14.72
C PHE A 106 8.37 -0.96 16.11
N GLU A 107 7.50 -0.80 17.10
CA GLU A 107 7.73 -1.30 18.46
C GLU A 107 7.93 -2.82 18.47
N ASP A 108 7.05 -3.55 17.76
CA ASP A 108 7.04 -5.02 17.75
C ASP A 108 8.13 -5.62 16.86
N LEU A 109 8.41 -5.01 15.70
CA LEU A 109 9.26 -5.57 14.66
C LEU A 109 10.63 -4.90 14.55
N LEU A 110 10.73 -3.61 14.88
CA LEU A 110 11.92 -2.78 14.76
C LEU A 110 12.12 -1.93 16.03
N PRO A 111 12.35 -2.54 17.19
CA PRO A 111 12.37 -1.81 18.46
C PRO A 111 13.45 -0.73 18.55
N GLU A 112 14.59 -0.89 17.87
CA GLU A 112 15.64 0.14 17.83
C GLU A 112 15.18 1.40 17.14
N ILE A 113 14.45 1.28 16.02
CA ILE A 113 13.86 2.42 15.30
C ILE A 113 12.80 3.09 16.16
N TYR A 114 11.96 2.30 16.84
CA TYR A 114 10.94 2.82 17.73
C TYR A 114 11.54 3.65 18.86
N THR A 115 12.60 3.15 19.48
CA THR A 115 13.33 3.89 20.54
C THR A 115 13.88 5.19 20.01
N GLY A 116 14.51 5.20 18.83
CA GLY A 116 15.02 6.41 18.19
C GLY A 116 13.92 7.44 17.91
N LEU A 117 12.76 7.01 17.43
CA LEU A 117 11.61 7.88 17.19
C LEU A 117 11.09 8.51 18.49
N LYS A 118 11.06 7.76 19.59
CA LYS A 118 10.66 8.27 20.91
C LYS A 118 11.65 9.31 21.44
N GLU A 119 12.93 9.13 21.22
CA GLU A 119 13.95 10.12 21.58
C GLU A 119 13.75 11.44 20.82
N ILE A 120 13.47 11.36 19.52
CA ILE A 120 13.17 12.52 18.67
C ILE A 120 11.92 13.25 19.18
N GLU A 121 10.84 12.51 19.45
CA GLU A 121 9.60 13.06 20.00
C GLU A 121 9.84 13.84 21.28
N ASN A 122 10.59 13.26 22.21
CA ASN A 122 10.93 13.92 23.47
C ASN A 122 11.77 15.19 23.28
N THR A 123 12.63 15.22 22.27
CA THR A 123 13.46 16.38 21.93
C THR A 123 12.62 17.53 21.37
N ILE A 124 11.63 17.21 20.53
CA ILE A 124 10.74 18.21 19.90
C ILE A 124 9.74 18.78 20.92
N SER A 125 9.31 17.96 21.87
CA SER A 125 8.30 18.34 22.86
C SER A 125 8.84 19.27 23.96
N THR A 126 10.13 19.44 24.02
CA THR A 126 10.78 20.34 24.97
C THR A 126 11.18 21.65 24.31
#